data_d041ca5a37cd2ae34500ba71eac99362
#
_entry.id   d041ca5a37cd2ae34500ba71eac99362
#
_cell.length_a   1.000
_cell.length_b   1.000
_cell.length_c   1.000
_cell.angle_alpha   90.00
_cell.angle_beta   90.00
_cell.angle_gamma   90.00
#
_symmetry.space_group_name_H-M   'P 1'
#
loop_
_entity.id
_entity.type
_entity.pdbx_description
1 polymer ?
#
loop_
_entity_poly.entity_id
_entity_poly.type
_entity_poly.pdbx_seq_one_letter_code
_entity_poly.pdbx_strand_id
1 'polypeptide(L)'
;MTGQEIINKVLEELNLKAPTFAESIGVKYQRIFDLQKGKVKKISSSLANDIISKYGQFNLTWLLTGEGEMLNTPNQPSDEASLIDEPIILRVPLVSQYAQAGYLCGYADAAYMATLPTIPYIVDHEAQGHYVAFEVKGDSMNDGTEDAILEGDRLLCREIQPHLWVDSKLHIRKWDFVIVHTEGILVKRIIDHNVENHTITIHSLNSMYPDKVINLADVKQIFNVIELQRPRRR
;
A
#
# COMPACT_ATOMS: atom_id res chain seq x y z
N MET A 1 22.42 -3.93 -31.84
CA MET A 1 23.70 -3.22 -31.72
C MET A 1 24.72 -4.08 -30.99
N THR A 2 26.03 -3.88 -31.22
CA THR A 2 27.11 -4.56 -30.49
C THR A 2 27.39 -3.82 -29.17
N GLY A 3 27.97 -4.53 -28.18
CA GLY A 3 28.36 -3.88 -26.90
C GLY A 3 29.38 -2.73 -27.11
N GLN A 4 30.19 -2.79 -28.18
CA GLN A 4 31.10 -1.72 -28.59
C GLN A 4 30.33 -0.46 -29.04
N GLU A 5 29.32 -0.61 -29.88
CA GLU A 5 28.49 0.49 -30.35
C GLU A 5 27.73 1.15 -29.20
N ILE A 6 27.18 0.34 -28.30
CA ILE A 6 26.40 0.80 -27.13
C ILE A 6 27.29 1.63 -26.21
N ILE A 7 28.48 1.10 -25.82
CA ILE A 7 29.35 1.82 -24.87
C ILE A 7 29.92 3.11 -25.49
N ASN A 8 30.22 3.11 -26.80
CA ASN A 8 30.68 4.33 -27.44
C ASN A 8 29.60 5.41 -27.48
N LYS A 9 28.35 5.06 -27.78
CA LYS A 9 27.21 6.00 -27.69
C LYS A 9 26.99 6.56 -26.30
N VAL A 10 27.12 5.71 -25.24
CA VAL A 10 27.04 6.17 -23.85
C VAL A 10 28.12 7.21 -23.55
N LEU A 11 29.35 6.95 -23.97
CA LEU A 11 30.48 7.87 -23.73
C LEU A 11 30.32 9.17 -24.51
N GLU A 12 29.80 9.10 -25.72
CA GLU A 12 29.52 10.27 -26.56
C GLU A 12 28.41 11.13 -25.95
N GLU A 13 27.29 10.53 -25.51
CA GLU A 13 26.18 11.23 -24.87
C GLU A 13 26.61 11.94 -23.58
N LEU A 14 27.45 11.29 -22.79
CA LEU A 14 27.97 11.86 -21.54
C LEU A 14 29.13 12.82 -21.75
N ASN A 15 29.66 12.89 -22.99
CA ASN A 15 30.87 13.63 -23.31
C ASN A 15 32.06 13.28 -22.38
N LEU A 16 32.19 12.00 -22.03
CA LEU A 16 33.21 11.49 -21.12
C LEU A 16 34.22 10.57 -21.82
N LYS A 17 35.47 10.62 -21.35
CA LYS A 17 36.47 9.64 -21.76
C LYS A 17 36.31 8.33 -20.96
N ALA A 18 36.64 7.20 -21.56
CA ALA A 18 36.49 5.88 -20.96
C ALA A 18 37.12 5.71 -19.57
N PRO A 19 38.33 6.24 -19.25
CA PRO A 19 38.86 6.18 -17.90
C PRO A 19 38.00 6.90 -16.87
N THR A 20 37.59 8.13 -17.16
CA THR A 20 36.75 8.95 -16.28
C THR A 20 35.37 8.32 -16.05
N PHE A 21 34.82 7.76 -17.16
CA PHE A 21 33.54 7.05 -17.07
C PHE A 21 33.65 5.80 -16.18
N ALA A 22 34.70 4.97 -16.35
CA ALA A 22 34.91 3.77 -15.53
C ALA A 22 35.03 4.12 -14.04
N GLU A 23 35.75 5.20 -13.71
CA GLU A 23 35.90 5.70 -12.35
C GLU A 23 34.53 6.18 -11.78
N SER A 24 33.74 6.88 -12.59
CA SER A 24 32.45 7.44 -12.16
C SER A 24 31.43 6.36 -11.77
N ILE A 25 31.46 5.18 -12.40
CA ILE A 25 30.58 4.05 -12.14
C ILE A 25 31.25 2.96 -11.27
N GLY A 26 32.43 3.23 -10.74
CA GLY A 26 33.14 2.33 -9.81
C GLY A 26 33.65 1.02 -10.41
N VAL A 27 33.89 0.97 -11.75
CA VAL A 27 34.39 -0.24 -12.41
C VAL A 27 35.84 -0.07 -12.89
N LYS A 28 36.54 -1.20 -13.06
CA LYS A 28 37.90 -1.17 -13.60
C LYS A 28 37.90 -0.71 -15.06
N TYR A 29 38.76 0.25 -15.41
CA TYR A 29 38.92 0.77 -16.79
C TYR A 29 39.05 -0.33 -17.85
N GLN A 30 39.75 -1.42 -17.53
CA GLN A 30 39.94 -2.55 -18.44
C GLN A 30 38.63 -3.13 -18.96
N ARG A 31 37.59 -3.12 -18.16
CA ARG A 31 36.25 -3.64 -18.51
C ARG A 31 35.59 -2.78 -19.60
N ILE A 32 35.75 -1.46 -19.50
CA ILE A 32 35.24 -0.50 -20.53
C ILE A 32 36.08 -0.58 -21.78
N PHE A 33 37.40 -0.67 -21.62
CA PHE A 33 38.34 -0.77 -22.75
C PHE A 33 38.10 -2.03 -23.60
N ASP A 34 37.86 -3.18 -22.98
CA ASP A 34 37.58 -4.45 -23.67
C ASP A 34 36.27 -4.40 -24.45
N LEU A 35 35.24 -3.70 -23.95
CA LEU A 35 34.01 -3.38 -24.69
C LEU A 35 34.32 -2.47 -25.90
N GLN A 36 35.05 -1.38 -25.73
CA GLN A 36 35.40 -0.46 -26.79
C GLN A 36 36.24 -1.12 -27.93
N LYS A 37 37.05 -2.10 -27.57
CA LYS A 37 37.83 -2.87 -28.55
C LYS A 37 37.06 -4.05 -29.17
N GLY A 38 35.79 -4.25 -28.79
CA GLY A 38 34.94 -5.32 -29.32
C GLY A 38 35.35 -6.72 -28.86
N LYS A 39 36.24 -6.85 -27.83
CA LYS A 39 36.59 -8.12 -27.24
C LYS A 39 35.40 -8.74 -26.51
N VAL A 40 34.53 -7.89 -25.95
CA VAL A 40 33.27 -8.28 -25.29
C VAL A 40 32.12 -7.82 -26.18
N LYS A 41 31.27 -8.74 -26.60
CA LYS A 41 30.22 -8.48 -27.59
C LYS A 41 28.94 -7.84 -27.00
N LYS A 42 28.69 -8.01 -25.72
CA LYS A 42 27.48 -7.52 -25.04
C LYS A 42 27.82 -6.87 -23.69
N ILE A 43 27.05 -5.89 -23.29
CA ILE A 43 27.09 -5.33 -21.93
C ILE A 43 26.45 -6.35 -20.99
N SER A 44 27.12 -6.66 -19.87
CA SER A 44 26.56 -7.55 -18.84
C SER A 44 25.54 -6.81 -17.97
N SER A 45 24.57 -7.53 -17.42
CA SER A 45 23.55 -6.95 -16.53
C SER A 45 24.17 -6.20 -15.34
N SER A 46 25.28 -6.71 -14.77
CA SER A 46 26.00 -6.01 -13.71
C SER A 46 26.50 -4.63 -14.16
N LEU A 47 27.13 -4.56 -15.36
CA LEU A 47 27.64 -3.28 -15.87
C LEU A 47 26.50 -2.33 -16.26
N ALA A 48 25.41 -2.83 -16.81
CA ALA A 48 24.23 -2.03 -17.11
C ALA A 48 23.63 -1.41 -15.84
N ASN A 49 23.53 -2.18 -14.75
CA ASN A 49 23.07 -1.69 -13.46
C ASN A 49 24.03 -0.65 -12.85
N ASP A 50 25.35 -0.87 -12.96
CA ASP A 50 26.35 0.11 -12.50
C ASP A 50 26.20 1.44 -13.26
N ILE A 51 25.92 1.40 -14.58
CA ILE A 51 25.68 2.58 -15.41
C ILE A 51 24.40 3.29 -14.96
N ILE A 52 23.28 2.57 -14.81
CA ILE A 52 21.98 3.18 -14.45
C ILE A 52 22.00 3.76 -13.04
N SER A 53 22.68 3.11 -12.11
CA SER A 53 22.82 3.62 -10.72
C SER A 53 23.47 4.99 -10.67
N LYS A 54 24.34 5.31 -11.63
CA LYS A 54 25.00 6.62 -11.70
C LYS A 54 24.35 7.56 -12.72
N TYR A 55 23.87 7.01 -13.83
CA TYR A 55 23.32 7.74 -14.98
C TYR A 55 21.92 7.20 -15.31
N GLY A 56 20.93 7.53 -14.47
CA GLY A 56 19.56 7.02 -14.55
C GLY A 56 18.80 7.41 -15.82
N GLN A 57 19.37 8.32 -16.66
CA GLN A 57 18.76 8.70 -17.94
C GLN A 57 18.83 7.60 -19.00
N PHE A 58 19.68 6.58 -18.86
CA PHE A 58 19.79 5.51 -19.85
C PHE A 58 18.76 4.41 -19.64
N ASN A 59 18.23 3.90 -20.74
CA ASN A 59 17.28 2.80 -20.73
C ASN A 59 18.00 1.45 -20.54
N LEU A 60 17.56 0.65 -19.57
CA LEU A 60 18.15 -0.66 -19.25
C LEU A 60 18.07 -1.63 -20.43
N THR A 61 16.91 -1.71 -21.08
CA THR A 61 16.70 -2.62 -22.21
C THR A 61 17.63 -2.26 -23.35
N TRP A 62 17.77 -0.96 -23.65
CA TRP A 62 18.69 -0.49 -24.67
C TRP A 62 20.16 -0.82 -24.34
N LEU A 63 20.61 -0.62 -23.10
CA LEU A 63 21.97 -0.98 -22.68
C LEU A 63 22.26 -2.48 -22.85
N LEU A 64 21.28 -3.36 -22.63
CA LEU A 64 21.45 -4.81 -22.71
C LEU A 64 21.31 -5.37 -24.14
N THR A 65 20.38 -4.81 -24.93
CA THR A 65 19.99 -5.37 -26.24
C THR A 65 20.40 -4.51 -27.42
N GLY A 66 20.55 -3.21 -27.21
CA GLY A 66 20.74 -2.21 -28.28
C GLY A 66 19.47 -1.91 -29.07
N GLU A 67 18.30 -2.34 -28.56
CA GLU A 67 16.98 -2.11 -29.17
C GLU A 67 16.19 -1.08 -28.33
N GLY A 68 15.37 -0.25 -28.99
CA GLY A 68 14.58 0.80 -28.36
C GLY A 68 15.34 2.13 -28.22
N GLU A 69 14.79 3.04 -27.42
CA GLU A 69 15.36 4.36 -27.18
C GLU A 69 16.53 4.29 -26.18
N MET A 70 17.60 5.03 -26.47
CA MET A 70 18.82 5.07 -25.64
C MET A 70 18.59 5.73 -24.28
N LEU A 71 17.82 6.82 -24.27
CA LEU A 71 17.49 7.59 -23.08
C LEU A 71 16.05 7.31 -22.64
N ASN A 72 15.85 7.29 -21.34
CA ASN A 72 14.52 7.39 -20.78
C ASN A 72 13.99 8.79 -21.12
N THR A 73 12.98 8.91 -21.95
CA THR A 73 12.31 10.19 -22.20
C THR A 73 11.79 10.71 -20.87
N PRO A 74 12.16 11.94 -20.43
CA PRO A 74 11.49 12.55 -19.29
C PRO A 74 10.01 12.64 -19.69
N ASN A 75 9.14 12.06 -18.85
CA ASN A 75 7.71 12.00 -19.04
C ASN A 75 7.17 13.29 -19.68
N GLN A 76 6.84 13.25 -20.96
CA GLN A 76 5.70 14.03 -21.42
C GLN A 76 4.50 13.42 -20.68
N PRO A 77 3.61 14.24 -20.09
CA PRO A 77 2.34 13.74 -19.58
C PRO A 77 1.62 13.13 -20.79
N SER A 78 1.78 11.83 -20.99
CA SER A 78 0.93 11.08 -21.87
C SER A 78 -0.39 10.96 -21.12
N ASP A 79 -1.50 11.34 -21.77
CA ASP A 79 -2.87 11.08 -21.28
C ASP A 79 -3.16 9.56 -21.16
N GLU A 80 -2.19 8.72 -21.45
CA GLU A 80 -2.20 7.28 -21.18
C GLU A 80 -1.59 7.03 -19.81
N ALA A 81 -2.38 6.42 -18.92
CA ALA A 81 -1.93 5.96 -17.63
C ALA A 81 -0.68 5.09 -17.81
N SER A 82 0.49 5.60 -17.41
CA SER A 82 1.73 4.84 -17.44
C SER A 82 1.55 3.61 -16.53
N LEU A 83 1.99 2.44 -17.01
CA LEU A 83 2.12 1.24 -16.18
C LEU A 83 3.13 1.58 -15.08
N ILE A 84 2.61 1.92 -13.91
CA ILE A 84 3.37 2.06 -12.68
C ILE A 84 3.90 0.67 -12.31
N ASP A 85 5.04 0.62 -11.63
CA ASP A 85 5.56 -0.58 -10.97
C ASP A 85 4.41 -1.46 -10.44
N GLU A 86 4.54 -2.77 -10.59
CA GLU A 86 3.46 -3.72 -10.29
C GLU A 86 2.72 -3.30 -9.01
N PRO A 87 1.40 -3.07 -9.06
CA PRO A 87 0.67 -2.58 -7.92
C PRO A 87 0.78 -3.58 -6.78
N ILE A 88 1.08 -3.11 -5.58
CA ILE A 88 1.13 -3.97 -4.39
C ILE A 88 -0.30 -4.38 -4.08
N ILE A 89 -0.60 -5.68 -4.22
CA ILE A 89 -1.93 -6.22 -3.93
C ILE A 89 -1.92 -6.82 -2.54
N LEU A 90 -2.63 -6.15 -1.63
CA LEU A 90 -2.90 -6.65 -0.29
C LEU A 90 -4.14 -7.56 -0.31
N ARG A 91 -4.00 -8.85 0.03
CA ARG A 91 -5.12 -9.77 0.21
C ARG A 91 -5.49 -9.85 1.68
N VAL A 92 -6.72 -9.47 2.03
CA VAL A 92 -7.20 -9.44 3.39
C VAL A 92 -8.44 -10.31 3.59
N PRO A 93 -8.62 -10.95 4.77
CA PRO A 93 -9.85 -11.67 5.08
C PRO A 93 -11.04 -10.69 5.11
N LEU A 94 -12.18 -11.12 4.58
CA LEU A 94 -13.43 -10.38 4.57
C LEU A 94 -14.39 -10.95 5.61
N VAL A 95 -14.73 -10.15 6.59
CA VAL A 95 -15.81 -10.42 7.53
C VAL A 95 -17.12 -9.89 6.93
N SER A 96 -17.85 -10.74 6.23
CA SER A 96 -19.17 -10.41 5.67
C SER A 96 -20.20 -10.22 6.78
N GLN A 97 -21.35 -9.62 6.46
CA GLN A 97 -22.45 -9.47 7.42
C GLN A 97 -22.87 -10.80 8.08
N TYR A 98 -22.80 -11.92 7.32
CA TYR A 98 -23.12 -13.26 7.81
C TYR A 98 -22.01 -13.86 8.69
N ALA A 99 -20.75 -13.45 8.48
CA ALA A 99 -19.60 -13.94 9.23
C ALA A 99 -19.38 -13.21 10.58
N GLN A 100 -20.06 -12.09 10.82
CA GLN A 100 -19.83 -11.25 11.99
C GLN A 100 -19.98 -12.00 13.32
N ALA A 101 -21.03 -12.82 13.48
CA ALA A 101 -21.23 -13.60 14.70
C ALA A 101 -20.11 -14.63 14.93
N GLY A 102 -19.66 -15.31 13.87
CA GLY A 102 -18.52 -16.23 13.93
C GLY A 102 -17.21 -15.51 14.25
N TYR A 103 -17.01 -14.32 13.69
CA TYR A 103 -15.83 -13.51 13.93
C TYR A 103 -15.70 -13.11 15.42
N LEU A 104 -16.80 -12.74 16.08
CA LEU A 104 -16.81 -12.40 17.51
C LEU A 104 -16.26 -13.52 18.42
N CYS A 105 -16.40 -14.78 18.00
CA CYS A 105 -15.90 -15.93 18.73
C CYS A 105 -14.55 -16.45 18.22
N GLY A 106 -14.28 -16.26 16.91
CA GLY A 106 -13.16 -16.91 16.21
C GLY A 106 -12.02 -15.99 15.78
N TYR A 107 -12.07 -14.68 16.05
CA TYR A 107 -11.07 -13.72 15.54
C TYR A 107 -9.62 -14.04 15.99
N ALA A 108 -9.43 -14.71 17.11
CA ALA A 108 -8.13 -15.14 17.63
C ALA A 108 -7.72 -16.54 17.14
N ASP A 109 -8.62 -17.26 16.45
CA ASP A 109 -8.35 -18.58 15.91
C ASP A 109 -7.89 -18.51 14.45
N ALA A 110 -6.62 -18.84 14.21
CA ALA A 110 -6.02 -18.82 12.87
C ALA A 110 -6.74 -19.77 11.90
N ALA A 111 -7.27 -20.92 12.39
CA ALA A 111 -8.00 -21.85 11.56
C ALA A 111 -9.33 -21.25 11.10
N TYR A 112 -10.06 -20.56 11.98
CA TYR A 112 -11.27 -19.85 11.61
C TYR A 112 -10.95 -18.71 10.62
N MET A 113 -9.94 -17.90 10.89
CA MET A 113 -9.57 -16.80 10.01
C MET A 113 -9.20 -17.27 8.60
N ALA A 114 -8.58 -18.44 8.48
CA ALA A 114 -8.24 -19.05 7.19
C ALA A 114 -9.48 -19.51 6.39
N THR A 115 -10.64 -19.66 7.02
CA THR A 115 -11.91 -20.02 6.34
C THR A 115 -12.62 -18.80 5.72
N LEU A 116 -12.26 -17.59 6.13
CA LEU A 116 -12.87 -16.38 5.60
C LEU A 116 -12.47 -16.16 4.13
N PRO A 117 -13.39 -15.69 3.28
CA PRO A 117 -13.03 -15.27 1.93
C PRO A 117 -12.05 -14.13 2.00
N THR A 118 -11.13 -14.05 1.04
CA THR A 118 -10.19 -12.92 0.93
C THR A 118 -10.55 -12.01 -0.23
N ILE A 119 -10.36 -10.70 -0.04
CA ILE A 119 -10.53 -9.71 -1.10
C ILE A 119 -9.23 -8.94 -1.32
N PRO A 120 -8.93 -8.54 -2.58
CA PRO A 120 -7.76 -7.74 -2.89
C PRO A 120 -8.03 -6.24 -2.72
N TYR A 121 -7.02 -5.53 -2.22
CA TYR A 121 -6.91 -4.08 -2.22
C TYR A 121 -5.61 -3.67 -2.89
N ILE A 122 -5.63 -2.60 -3.65
CA ILE A 122 -4.43 -2.00 -4.23
C ILE A 122 -3.91 -0.99 -3.22
N VAL A 123 -2.66 -1.16 -2.79
CA VAL A 123 -2.02 -0.25 -1.83
C VAL A 123 -0.75 0.35 -2.42
N ASP A 124 -0.39 1.55 -1.98
CA ASP A 124 0.76 2.34 -2.46
C ASP A 124 2.07 2.02 -1.74
N HIS A 125 2.00 1.22 -0.67
CA HIS A 125 3.17 0.83 0.12
C HIS A 125 2.96 -0.55 0.75
N GLU A 126 4.05 -1.19 1.19
CA GLU A 126 3.98 -2.44 1.95
C GLU A 126 3.13 -2.27 3.21
N ALA A 127 2.08 -3.08 3.31
CA ALA A 127 1.18 -3.07 4.46
C ALA A 127 1.86 -3.63 5.69
N GLN A 128 1.96 -2.83 6.75
CA GLN A 128 2.50 -3.25 8.04
C GLN A 128 1.38 -3.36 9.08
N GLY A 129 1.31 -4.50 9.78
CA GLY A 129 0.31 -4.77 10.80
C GLY A 129 -0.77 -5.75 10.34
N HIS A 130 -1.85 -5.85 11.12
CA HIS A 130 -2.96 -6.76 10.85
C HIS A 130 -4.10 -6.01 10.16
N TYR A 131 -4.52 -6.50 8.99
CA TYR A 131 -5.57 -5.93 8.17
C TYR A 131 -6.73 -6.90 8.03
N VAL A 132 -7.94 -6.37 8.15
CA VAL A 132 -9.20 -7.09 7.97
C VAL A 132 -10.16 -6.21 7.19
N ALA A 133 -10.92 -6.78 6.28
CA ALA A 133 -12.02 -6.09 5.63
C ALA A 133 -13.34 -6.44 6.31
N PHE A 134 -14.18 -5.43 6.57
CA PHE A 134 -15.50 -5.60 7.16
C PHE A 134 -16.59 -5.15 6.20
N GLU A 135 -17.62 -5.95 6.02
CA GLU A 135 -18.82 -5.55 5.31
C GLU A 135 -19.78 -4.86 6.30
N VAL A 136 -20.19 -3.63 5.96
CA VAL A 136 -21.04 -2.80 6.80
C VAL A 136 -22.45 -3.35 6.88
N LYS A 137 -23.01 -3.40 8.09
CA LYS A 137 -24.39 -3.77 8.36
C LYS A 137 -25.11 -2.61 9.06
N GLY A 138 -26.30 -2.28 8.57
CA GLY A 138 -27.13 -1.21 9.10
C GLY A 138 -26.76 0.20 8.57
N ASP A 139 -27.46 1.21 9.05
CA ASP A 139 -27.46 2.57 8.52
C ASP A 139 -26.98 3.63 9.51
N SER A 140 -26.41 3.22 10.64
CA SER A 140 -26.01 4.16 11.70
C SER A 140 -24.91 5.15 11.28
N MET A 141 -24.18 4.86 10.21
CA MET A 141 -23.15 5.74 9.64
C MET A 141 -23.61 6.40 8.33
N ASN A 142 -24.91 6.37 8.05
CA ASN A 142 -25.52 7.01 6.87
C ASN A 142 -26.21 8.31 7.28
N ASP A 143 -25.59 9.44 7.00
CA ASP A 143 -26.15 10.79 7.19
C ASP A 143 -26.57 11.45 5.87
N GLY A 144 -26.45 10.73 4.75
CA GLY A 144 -26.76 11.23 3.41
C GLY A 144 -25.69 12.15 2.80
N THR A 145 -24.55 12.32 3.45
CA THR A 145 -23.42 13.10 2.92
C THR A 145 -22.46 12.21 2.08
N GLU A 146 -21.44 12.84 1.50
CA GLU A 146 -20.37 12.12 0.78
C GLU A 146 -19.52 11.24 1.71
N ASP A 147 -19.41 11.60 2.99
CA ASP A 147 -18.69 10.85 4.00
C ASP A 147 -19.49 9.67 4.56
N ALA A 148 -20.77 9.51 4.16
CA ALA A 148 -21.63 8.45 4.65
C ALA A 148 -21.07 7.07 4.35
N ILE A 149 -21.11 6.17 5.33
CA ILE A 149 -20.82 4.75 5.17
C ILE A 149 -22.15 4.01 5.11
N LEU A 150 -22.38 3.31 3.98
CA LEU A 150 -23.67 2.67 3.70
C LEU A 150 -23.62 1.18 3.98
N GLU A 151 -24.80 0.60 4.23
CA GLU A 151 -24.93 -0.84 4.35
C GLU A 151 -24.40 -1.56 3.09
N GLY A 152 -23.53 -2.55 3.30
CA GLY A 152 -22.88 -3.31 2.25
C GLY A 152 -21.62 -2.68 1.65
N ASP A 153 -21.20 -1.50 2.14
CA ASP A 153 -19.85 -1.02 1.89
C ASP A 153 -18.83 -1.97 2.50
N ARG A 154 -17.64 -2.04 1.92
CA ARG A 154 -16.53 -2.84 2.42
C ARG A 154 -15.43 -1.91 2.89
N LEU A 155 -15.06 -2.05 4.15
CA LEU A 155 -14.06 -1.22 4.80
C LEU A 155 -12.76 -2.00 4.92
N LEU A 156 -11.69 -1.51 4.30
CA LEU A 156 -10.33 -1.96 4.62
C LEU A 156 -9.92 -1.35 5.94
N CYS A 157 -9.59 -2.17 6.92
CA CYS A 157 -9.31 -1.73 8.27
C CYS A 157 -7.97 -2.26 8.75
N ARG A 158 -7.23 -1.44 9.51
CA ARG A 158 -5.98 -1.80 10.16
C ARG A 158 -6.19 -1.86 11.66
N GLU A 159 -5.80 -2.97 12.28
CA GLU A 159 -5.90 -3.15 13.72
C GLU A 159 -4.98 -2.20 14.47
N ILE A 160 -5.52 -1.56 15.50
CA ILE A 160 -4.78 -0.77 16.46
C ILE A 160 -4.44 -1.69 17.64
N GLN A 161 -3.16 -1.90 17.88
CA GLN A 161 -2.72 -2.79 18.96
C GLN A 161 -3.24 -2.31 20.32
N PRO A 162 -3.64 -3.20 21.25
CA PRO A 162 -4.26 -2.85 22.53
C PRO A 162 -3.47 -1.80 23.33
N HIS A 163 -2.14 -1.92 23.38
CA HIS A 163 -1.29 -0.95 24.09
C HIS A 163 -1.31 0.47 23.48
N LEU A 164 -1.79 0.62 22.23
CA LEU A 164 -1.91 1.91 21.57
C LEU A 164 -3.28 2.57 21.77
N TRP A 165 -4.29 1.88 22.27
CA TRP A 165 -5.62 2.45 22.49
C TRP A 165 -6.10 2.39 23.93
N VAL A 166 -5.51 1.60 24.79
CA VAL A 166 -5.87 1.58 26.23
C VAL A 166 -5.51 2.90 26.90
N ASP A 167 -4.31 3.42 26.60
CA ASP A 167 -3.76 4.63 27.22
C ASP A 167 -3.67 5.84 26.28
N SER A 168 -4.28 5.75 25.08
CA SER A 168 -4.18 6.79 24.05
C SER A 168 -5.51 7.45 23.77
N LYS A 169 -5.49 8.75 23.46
CA LYS A 169 -6.69 9.52 23.10
C LYS A 169 -7.06 9.29 21.64
N LEU A 170 -7.82 8.26 21.34
CA LEU A 170 -8.23 7.86 19.97
C LEU A 170 -9.02 8.94 19.23
N HIS A 171 -9.85 9.75 19.93
CA HIS A 171 -10.70 10.76 19.33
C HIS A 171 -9.94 11.90 18.63
N ILE A 172 -8.66 12.10 18.94
CA ILE A 172 -7.86 13.19 18.34
C ILE A 172 -7.73 13.03 16.82
N ARG A 173 -7.77 11.80 16.31
CA ARG A 173 -7.50 11.53 14.90
C ARG A 173 -8.72 11.60 13.98
N LYS A 174 -9.91 11.88 14.48
CA LYS A 174 -11.16 12.03 13.69
C LYS A 174 -11.37 10.96 12.61
N TRP A 175 -10.96 9.74 12.88
CA TRP A 175 -11.13 8.61 11.98
C TRP A 175 -12.46 7.90 12.24
N ASP A 176 -12.93 7.15 11.24
CA ASP A 176 -13.97 6.16 11.47
C ASP A 176 -13.30 4.85 11.93
N PHE A 177 -13.94 4.17 12.88
CA PHE A 177 -13.41 2.97 13.50
C PHE A 177 -14.37 1.80 13.34
N VAL A 178 -13.80 0.60 13.18
CA VAL A 178 -14.52 -0.64 13.41
C VAL A 178 -14.14 -1.14 14.81
N ILE A 179 -15.14 -1.30 15.65
CA ILE A 179 -14.99 -1.70 17.05
C ILE A 179 -15.61 -3.09 17.21
N VAL A 180 -14.79 -4.08 17.54
CA VAL A 180 -15.23 -5.44 17.85
C VAL A 180 -15.57 -5.48 19.34
N HIS A 181 -16.86 -5.35 19.64
CA HIS A 181 -17.42 -5.35 20.97
C HIS A 181 -17.98 -6.73 21.33
N THR A 182 -18.16 -7.04 22.60
CA THR A 182 -18.74 -8.32 23.05
C THR A 182 -20.14 -8.58 22.48
N GLU A 183 -20.92 -7.52 22.22
CA GLU A 183 -22.29 -7.61 21.69
C GLU A 183 -22.37 -7.55 20.15
N GLY A 184 -21.29 -7.21 19.45
CA GLY A 184 -21.31 -7.07 17.99
C GLY A 184 -20.13 -6.27 17.41
N ILE A 185 -20.16 -6.09 16.09
CA ILE A 185 -19.19 -5.28 15.38
C ILE A 185 -19.86 -3.94 15.05
N LEU A 186 -19.25 -2.86 15.49
CA LEU A 186 -19.75 -1.50 15.37
C LEU A 186 -18.85 -0.68 14.44
N VAL A 187 -19.44 0.08 13.53
CA VAL A 187 -18.73 1.11 12.75
C VAL A 187 -19.15 2.46 13.33
N LYS A 188 -18.22 3.23 13.88
CA LYS A 188 -18.49 4.47 14.61
C LYS A 188 -17.32 5.44 14.55
N ARG A 189 -17.59 6.73 14.84
CA ARG A 189 -16.55 7.69 15.24
C ARG A 189 -16.32 7.63 16.73
N ILE A 190 -15.09 7.74 17.18
CA ILE A 190 -14.78 7.93 18.61
C ILE A 190 -14.61 9.43 18.81
N ILE A 191 -15.52 10.04 19.59
CA ILE A 191 -15.54 11.49 19.83
C ILE A 191 -14.94 11.87 21.18
N ASP A 192 -14.86 10.95 22.12
CA ASP A 192 -14.18 11.13 23.40
C ASP A 192 -13.54 9.82 23.87
N HIS A 193 -12.46 9.94 24.61
CA HIS A 193 -11.77 8.82 25.24
C HIS A 193 -11.33 9.24 26.64
N ASN A 194 -12.00 8.69 27.63
CA ASN A 194 -11.67 8.86 29.05
C ASN A 194 -10.73 7.73 29.48
N VAL A 195 -9.43 8.04 29.52
CA VAL A 195 -8.38 7.06 29.88
C VAL A 195 -8.51 6.60 31.34
N GLU A 196 -8.88 7.52 32.26
CA GLU A 196 -8.98 7.23 33.69
C GLU A 196 -10.13 6.22 33.99
N ASN A 197 -11.26 6.38 33.30
CA ASN A 197 -12.42 5.51 33.44
C ASN A 197 -12.43 4.34 32.48
N HIS A 198 -11.43 4.22 31.59
CA HIS A 198 -11.33 3.22 30.55
C HIS A 198 -12.61 3.15 29.68
N THR A 199 -13.12 4.32 29.25
CA THR A 199 -14.31 4.42 28.42
C THR A 199 -14.07 5.24 27.17
N ILE A 200 -14.79 4.91 26.11
CA ILE A 200 -14.85 5.72 24.88
C ILE A 200 -16.30 6.10 24.58
N THR A 201 -16.49 7.32 24.07
CA THR A 201 -17.79 7.77 23.56
C THR A 201 -17.80 7.56 22.06
N ILE A 202 -18.72 6.73 21.58
CA ILE A 202 -18.92 6.43 20.17
C ILE A 202 -20.07 7.26 19.61
N HIS A 203 -19.87 7.77 18.40
CA HIS A 203 -20.80 8.62 17.67
C HIS A 203 -21.21 7.98 16.34
N SER A 204 -22.50 8.09 16.01
CA SER A 204 -23.06 7.68 14.73
C SER A 204 -23.23 8.92 13.85
N LEU A 205 -22.92 8.82 12.55
CA LEU A 205 -23.19 9.93 11.61
C LEU A 205 -24.70 10.15 11.45
N ASN A 206 -25.49 9.10 11.46
CA ASN A 206 -26.94 9.17 11.43
C ASN A 206 -27.48 9.65 12.78
N SER A 207 -28.06 10.84 12.82
CA SER A 207 -28.58 11.52 14.02
C SER A 207 -29.69 10.75 14.74
N MET A 208 -30.29 9.75 14.11
CA MET A 208 -31.27 8.88 14.77
C MET A 208 -30.64 7.95 15.83
N TYR A 209 -29.32 7.81 15.81
CA TYR A 209 -28.58 6.98 16.76
C TYR A 209 -27.82 7.88 17.72
N PRO A 210 -28.23 7.95 19.00
CA PRO A 210 -27.54 8.78 20.00
C PRO A 210 -26.14 8.26 20.31
N ASP A 211 -25.30 9.17 20.80
CA ASP A 211 -23.98 8.83 21.29
C ASP A 211 -24.08 7.83 22.45
N LYS A 212 -23.14 6.90 22.48
CA LYS A 212 -23.08 5.85 23.51
C LYS A 212 -21.69 5.81 24.13
N VAL A 213 -21.64 5.74 25.45
CA VAL A 213 -20.39 5.45 26.19
C VAL A 213 -20.25 3.94 26.32
N ILE A 214 -19.11 3.39 25.94
CA ILE A 214 -18.77 1.97 26.08
C ILE A 214 -17.50 1.79 26.91
N ASN A 215 -17.43 0.71 27.67
CA ASN A 215 -16.26 0.37 28.46
C ASN A 215 -15.25 -0.38 27.58
N LEU A 216 -13.97 -0.03 27.68
CA LEU A 216 -12.90 -0.71 26.95
C LEU A 216 -12.73 -2.18 27.37
N ALA A 217 -13.19 -2.57 28.57
CA ALA A 217 -13.20 -3.97 28.99
C ALA A 217 -14.12 -4.85 28.12
N ASP A 218 -15.13 -4.26 27.47
CA ASP A 218 -16.06 -4.97 26.60
C ASP A 218 -15.59 -4.94 25.12
N VAL A 219 -14.49 -4.25 24.84
CA VAL A 219 -13.91 -4.12 23.50
C VAL A 219 -12.78 -5.13 23.30
N LYS A 220 -12.90 -5.95 22.27
CA LYS A 220 -11.93 -6.99 21.91
C LYS A 220 -10.85 -6.48 20.94
N GLN A 221 -11.27 -5.72 19.93
CA GLN A 221 -10.37 -5.14 18.91
C GLN A 221 -10.89 -3.77 18.49
N ILE A 222 -9.97 -2.89 18.12
CA ILE A 222 -10.27 -1.60 17.46
C ILE A 222 -9.46 -1.53 16.17
N PHE A 223 -10.13 -1.18 15.10
CA PHE A 223 -9.52 -0.96 13.79
C PHE A 223 -9.80 0.46 13.34
N ASN A 224 -8.82 1.13 12.72
CA ASN A 224 -9.09 2.33 11.95
C ASN A 224 -9.45 1.96 10.50
N VAL A 225 -10.43 2.67 9.95
CA VAL A 225 -10.80 2.54 8.54
C VAL A 225 -9.75 3.24 7.69
N ILE A 226 -9.22 2.54 6.69
CA ILE A 226 -8.19 3.04 5.75
C ILE A 226 -8.82 3.39 4.41
N GLU A 227 -9.68 2.51 3.89
CA GLU A 227 -10.29 2.65 2.58
C GLU A 227 -11.72 2.11 2.61
N LEU A 228 -12.59 2.72 1.81
CA LEU A 228 -13.96 2.30 1.63
C LEU A 228 -14.16 1.89 0.17
N GLN A 229 -14.62 0.66 -0.04
CA GLN A 229 -15.07 0.18 -1.35
C GLN A 229 -16.59 0.07 -1.37
N ARG A 230 -17.23 0.82 -2.26
CA ARG A 230 -18.68 0.80 -2.43
C ARG A 230 -19.07 0.01 -3.66
N PRO A 231 -19.57 -1.22 -3.52
CA PRO A 231 -20.06 -1.99 -4.66
C PRO A 231 -21.33 -1.32 -5.20
N ARG A 232 -21.33 -1.04 -6.50
CA ARG A 232 -22.53 -0.48 -7.14
C ARG A 232 -23.60 -1.58 -7.22
N ARG A 233 -24.61 -1.50 -6.39
CA ARG A 233 -25.79 -2.39 -6.46
C ARG A 233 -26.68 -1.91 -7.62
N ARG A 234 -27.06 -2.86 -8.49
CA ARG A 234 -28.08 -2.66 -9.54
C ARG A 234 -29.40 -3.19 -9.06
#